data_6e18f99af197a7787dbfb118eff2eb3d
#
_entry.id   6e18f99af197a7787dbfb118eff2eb3d
#
_cell.length_a   1.000
_cell.length_b   1.000
_cell.length_c   1.000
_cell.angle_alpha   90.00
_cell.angle_beta   90.00
_cell.angle_gamma   90.00
#
_symmetry.space_group_name_H-M   'P 1'
#
loop_
_entity.id
_entity.type
_entity.pdbx_description
1 polymer ?
#
loop_
_entity_poly.entity_id
_entity_poly.type
_entity_poly.pdbx_seq_one_letter_code
_entity_poly.pdbx_strand_id
1 'polypeptide(L)'
;MNAAAVTAFALALCLPMAAWPAPPESGGVREEIRRDLEDARRDIRTDLARARAELETDNLDVTHSLQANGDARRDRKAKTAPALPKAEITPRGDFLIDGEAVAIDSAQRRQLLAYRGMVIEVAKAGIDIGEVSALAAVDSVDRGVFSLMVGAMTGSLERRIERTVRDTVGPGVMLICDRMPALREAQQQLASDLPAFRPYARLEAQDADSCRNEVRREFAGR
;
A
#
# COMPACT_ATOMS: atom_id res chain seq x y z
N MET A 1 37.97 -27.63 -82.43
CA MET A 1 38.93 -28.49 -81.78
C MET A 1 38.66 -28.43 -80.29
N ASN A 2 38.42 -29.59 -79.75
CA ASN A 2 38.36 -30.02 -78.35
C ASN A 2 37.16 -29.55 -77.47
N ALA A 3 36.20 -30.42 -77.45
CA ALA A 3 35.19 -30.54 -76.41
C ALA A 3 35.82 -31.08 -75.12
N ALA A 4 35.49 -30.55 -73.98
CA ALA A 4 35.72 -31.14 -72.67
C ALA A 4 34.40 -31.22 -71.90
N ALA A 5 33.94 -32.42 -71.67
CA ALA A 5 32.75 -32.76 -70.90
C ALA A 5 32.93 -32.41 -69.45
N VAL A 6 31.95 -31.76 -68.87
CA VAL A 6 31.85 -31.56 -67.40
C VAL A 6 30.69 -32.41 -66.93
N THR A 7 31.04 -33.48 -66.27
CA THR A 7 30.15 -34.40 -65.54
C THR A 7 29.70 -33.75 -64.24
N ALA A 8 28.42 -33.41 -64.12
CA ALA A 8 27.82 -32.94 -62.87
C ALA A 8 27.59 -34.10 -61.90
N PHE A 9 28.26 -34.04 -60.78
CA PHE A 9 28.07 -34.96 -59.63
C PHE A 9 27.04 -34.38 -58.70
N ALA A 10 25.80 -34.86 -58.79
CA ALA A 10 24.75 -34.49 -57.86
C ALA A 10 24.91 -35.32 -56.59
N LEU A 11 25.49 -34.72 -55.53
CA LEU A 11 25.54 -35.30 -54.20
C LEU A 11 24.29 -34.88 -53.44
N ALA A 12 23.31 -35.78 -53.33
CA ALA A 12 22.13 -35.62 -52.48
C ALA A 12 22.54 -35.75 -50.99
N LEU A 13 22.66 -34.64 -50.31
CA LEU A 13 22.78 -34.59 -48.85
C LEU A 13 21.40 -34.85 -48.23
N CYS A 14 21.13 -36.10 -47.87
CA CYS A 14 20.07 -36.44 -46.90
C CYS A 14 20.55 -36.04 -45.50
N LEU A 15 20.21 -34.84 -45.06
CA LEU A 15 20.29 -34.44 -43.67
C LEU A 15 19.10 -35.04 -42.93
N PRO A 16 19.31 -35.77 -41.81
CA PRO A 16 18.22 -36.20 -40.95
C PRO A 16 17.61 -34.92 -40.36
N MET A 17 16.32 -34.67 -40.58
CA MET A 17 15.54 -33.69 -39.83
C MET A 17 15.61 -34.12 -38.37
N ALA A 18 16.55 -33.52 -37.62
CA ALA A 18 16.51 -33.56 -36.17
C ALA A 18 15.18 -32.96 -35.74
N ALA A 19 14.32 -33.80 -35.18
CA ALA A 19 13.08 -33.34 -34.55
C ALA A 19 13.46 -32.29 -33.49
N TRP A 20 13.20 -31.03 -33.78
CA TRP A 20 13.24 -30.02 -32.75
C TRP A 20 12.22 -30.44 -31.66
N PRO A 21 12.63 -30.46 -30.39
CA PRO A 21 11.68 -30.73 -29.32
C PRO A 21 10.58 -29.67 -29.46
N ALA A 22 9.33 -30.12 -29.46
CA ALA A 22 8.18 -29.23 -29.46
C ALA A 22 8.34 -28.28 -28.27
N PRO A 23 8.04 -26.97 -28.44
CA PRO A 23 8.09 -26.05 -27.33
C PRO A 23 7.20 -26.61 -26.21
N PRO A 24 7.64 -26.56 -24.93
CA PRO A 24 6.85 -27.06 -23.82
C PRO A 24 5.45 -26.45 -23.90
N GLU A 25 4.43 -27.27 -23.70
CA GLU A 25 3.05 -26.92 -23.83
C GLU A 25 2.77 -25.66 -22.99
N SER A 26 2.56 -24.53 -23.67
CA SER A 26 2.32 -23.21 -23.05
C SER A 26 1.02 -23.18 -22.21
N GLY A 27 0.22 -24.23 -22.25
CA GLY A 27 -0.99 -24.41 -21.46
C GLY A 27 -0.72 -24.66 -19.98
N GLY A 28 0.28 -25.48 -19.63
CA GLY A 28 0.61 -25.81 -18.25
C GLY A 28 1.14 -24.60 -17.46
N VAL A 29 2.04 -23.82 -18.06
CA VAL A 29 2.62 -22.64 -17.41
C VAL A 29 1.56 -21.55 -17.18
N ARG A 30 0.63 -21.35 -18.12
CA ARG A 30 -0.46 -20.39 -17.94
C ARG A 30 -1.42 -20.77 -16.81
N GLU A 31 -1.71 -22.06 -16.70
CA GLU A 31 -2.59 -22.57 -15.65
C GLU A 31 -1.92 -22.46 -14.28
N GLU A 32 -0.62 -22.70 -14.19
CA GLU A 32 0.17 -22.50 -12.98
C GLU A 32 0.18 -21.04 -12.54
N ILE A 33 0.53 -20.12 -13.45
CA ILE A 33 0.48 -18.68 -13.18
C ILE A 33 -0.92 -18.25 -12.71
N ARG A 34 -1.98 -18.72 -13.33
CA ARG A 34 -3.33 -18.37 -12.93
C ARG A 34 -3.65 -18.82 -11.50
N ARG A 35 -3.24 -20.04 -11.11
CA ARG A 35 -3.41 -20.52 -9.73
C ARG A 35 -2.61 -19.69 -8.74
N ASP A 36 -1.35 -19.39 -9.07
CA ASP A 36 -0.51 -18.56 -8.21
C ASP A 36 -1.11 -17.16 -7.98
N LEU A 37 -1.70 -16.56 -9.03
CA LEU A 37 -2.40 -15.27 -8.92
C LEU A 37 -3.70 -15.36 -8.11
N GLU A 38 -4.45 -16.47 -8.21
CA GLU A 38 -5.64 -16.70 -7.39
C GLU A 38 -5.27 -16.89 -5.91
N ASP A 39 -4.18 -17.61 -5.64
CA ASP A 39 -3.64 -17.79 -4.29
C ASP A 39 -3.15 -16.45 -3.73
N ALA A 40 -2.39 -15.68 -4.49
CA ALA A 40 -1.96 -14.34 -4.09
C ALA A 40 -3.14 -13.41 -3.75
N ARG A 41 -4.22 -13.42 -4.53
CA ARG A 41 -5.45 -12.67 -4.21
C ARG A 41 -6.09 -13.12 -2.91
N ARG A 42 -6.08 -14.41 -2.64
CA ARG A 42 -6.65 -14.99 -1.40
C ARG A 42 -5.81 -14.59 -0.21
N ASP A 43 -4.48 -14.70 -0.33
CA ASP A 43 -3.54 -14.34 0.72
C ASP A 43 -3.63 -12.86 1.08
N ILE A 44 -3.64 -11.97 0.07
CA ILE A 44 -3.84 -10.53 0.28
C ILE A 44 -5.11 -10.27 1.10
N ARG A 45 -6.26 -10.84 0.73
CA ARG A 45 -7.51 -10.63 1.45
C ARG A 45 -7.44 -11.18 2.88
N THR A 46 -6.84 -12.34 3.07
CA THR A 46 -6.70 -12.99 4.37
C THR A 46 -5.81 -12.16 5.30
N ASP A 47 -4.67 -11.69 4.81
CA ASP A 47 -3.73 -10.89 5.59
C ASP A 47 -4.32 -9.53 5.96
N LEU A 48 -5.02 -8.87 5.02
CA LEU A 48 -5.68 -7.61 5.30
C LEU A 48 -6.89 -7.76 6.23
N ALA A 49 -7.63 -8.88 6.15
CA ALA A 49 -8.69 -9.18 7.12
C ALA A 49 -8.12 -9.39 8.53
N ARG A 50 -6.97 -10.07 8.64
CA ARG A 50 -6.23 -10.23 9.90
C ARG A 50 -5.77 -8.87 10.43
N ALA A 51 -5.16 -8.04 9.59
CA ALA A 51 -4.73 -6.70 9.99
C ALA A 51 -5.90 -5.83 10.49
N ARG A 52 -7.08 -5.92 9.86
CA ARG A 52 -8.30 -5.24 10.37
C ARG A 52 -8.72 -5.74 11.74
N ALA A 53 -8.63 -7.05 11.99
CA ALA A 53 -8.97 -7.64 13.29
C ALA A 53 -7.96 -7.22 14.38
N GLU A 54 -6.68 -7.21 14.07
CA GLU A 54 -5.60 -6.77 14.96
C GLU A 54 -5.77 -5.31 15.40
N LEU A 55 -6.22 -4.42 14.51
CA LEU A 55 -6.53 -3.03 14.87
C LEU A 55 -7.59 -2.92 15.99
N GLU A 56 -8.52 -3.87 16.07
CA GLU A 56 -9.55 -3.86 17.11
C GLU A 56 -9.07 -4.48 18.43
N THR A 57 -8.22 -5.49 18.35
CA THR A 57 -7.82 -6.31 19.50
C THR A 57 -6.52 -5.86 20.15
N ASP A 58 -5.63 -5.24 19.40
CA ASP A 58 -4.31 -4.88 19.86
C ASP A 58 -4.28 -3.46 20.47
N ASN A 59 -3.24 -3.19 21.23
CA ASN A 59 -2.98 -1.85 21.70
C ASN A 59 -2.66 -0.91 20.54
N LEU A 60 -3.27 0.26 20.51
CA LEU A 60 -2.96 1.30 19.56
C LEU A 60 -1.70 2.05 19.99
N ASP A 61 -0.59 1.89 19.26
CA ASP A 61 0.61 2.73 19.44
C ASP A 61 0.34 4.15 18.96
N VAL A 62 0.37 5.12 19.87
CA VAL A 62 0.19 6.54 19.58
C VAL A 62 1.50 7.32 19.46
N THR A 63 2.64 6.67 19.70
CA THR A 63 3.96 7.28 19.59
C THR A 63 4.28 7.65 18.14
N HIS A 64 3.89 6.81 17.20
CA HIS A 64 4.22 6.93 15.78
C HIS A 64 3.00 6.99 14.86
N SER A 65 1.78 6.67 15.36
CA SER A 65 0.59 6.37 14.55
C SER A 65 0.07 7.49 13.67
N LEU A 66 0.49 8.74 13.88
CA LEU A 66 0.00 9.90 13.12
C LEU A 66 1.13 10.86 12.72
N GLN A 67 2.30 10.33 12.43
CA GLN A 67 3.28 11.13 11.71
C GLN A 67 2.80 11.20 10.25
N ALA A 68 2.15 12.31 9.90
CA ALA A 68 1.88 12.63 8.50
C ALA A 68 3.23 12.69 7.76
N ASN A 69 3.52 11.62 7.04
CA ASN A 69 4.74 11.47 6.24
C ASN A 69 4.64 12.44 5.05
N GLY A 70 5.14 13.65 5.20
CA GLY A 70 5.06 14.65 4.14
C GLY A 70 6.15 15.72 4.22
N ASP A 71 6.80 15.88 5.36
CA ASP A 71 7.77 16.95 5.52
C ASP A 71 9.16 16.41 5.87
N ALA A 72 10.03 16.32 4.85
CA ALA A 72 11.44 15.95 5.04
C ALA A 72 12.17 16.87 6.06
N ARG A 73 11.60 18.02 6.40
CA ARG A 73 12.05 18.91 7.48
C ARG A 73 11.64 18.39 8.86
N ARG A 74 10.42 17.82 8.99
CA ARG A 74 9.96 17.20 10.24
C ARG A 74 10.74 15.95 10.56
N ASP A 75 11.03 15.11 9.55
CA ASP A 75 11.86 13.90 9.71
C ASP A 75 13.28 14.22 10.20
N ARG A 76 13.87 15.33 9.74
CA ARG A 76 15.17 15.79 10.25
C ARG A 76 15.10 16.28 11.70
N LYS A 77 14.05 17.01 12.07
CA LYS A 77 13.83 17.48 13.45
C LYS A 77 13.48 16.35 14.40
N ALA A 78 12.71 15.34 13.92
CA ALA A 78 12.39 14.14 14.71
C ALA A 78 13.63 13.28 14.98
N LYS A 79 14.60 13.21 14.05
CA LYS A 79 15.86 12.48 14.23
C LYS A 79 16.80 13.11 15.26
N THR A 80 16.62 14.38 15.59
CA THR A 80 17.46 15.13 16.56
C THR A 80 16.76 15.34 17.91
N ALA A 81 15.45 15.06 18.02
CA ALA A 81 14.73 15.10 19.28
C ALA A 81 14.88 13.78 20.06
N PRO A 82 14.95 13.81 21.40
CA PRO A 82 14.89 12.57 22.20
C PRO A 82 13.67 11.75 21.79
N ALA A 83 13.84 10.43 21.62
CA ALA A 83 12.73 9.53 21.36
C ALA A 83 11.75 9.61 22.53
N LEU A 84 10.46 9.79 22.22
CA LEU A 84 9.42 9.72 23.23
C LEU A 84 9.29 8.28 23.75
N PRO A 85 8.94 8.09 25.02
CA PRO A 85 8.54 6.80 25.55
C PRO A 85 7.41 6.20 24.70
N LYS A 86 7.37 4.88 24.60
CA LYS A 86 6.29 4.20 23.85
C LYS A 86 4.97 4.45 24.56
N ALA A 87 3.97 4.99 23.84
CA ALA A 87 2.64 5.23 24.40
C ALA A 87 1.59 4.44 23.62
N GLU A 88 0.68 3.81 24.34
CA GLU A 88 -0.33 2.92 23.81
C GLU A 88 -1.70 3.18 24.44
N ILE A 89 -2.75 2.98 23.63
CA ILE A 89 -4.15 2.96 24.11
C ILE A 89 -4.66 1.53 23.96
N THR A 90 -5.06 0.90 25.09
CA THR A 90 -5.60 -0.46 25.06
C THR A 90 -7.02 -0.49 24.46
N PRO A 91 -7.53 -1.65 24.03
CA PRO A 91 -8.94 -1.80 23.63
C PRO A 91 -9.94 -1.44 24.74
N ARG A 92 -9.51 -1.42 26.01
CA ARG A 92 -10.33 -1.01 27.15
C ARG A 92 -10.20 0.47 27.50
N GLY A 93 -9.37 1.22 26.74
CA GLY A 93 -9.16 2.65 26.95
C GLY A 93 -8.18 2.98 28.07
N ASP A 94 -7.33 2.04 28.49
CA ASP A 94 -6.22 2.37 29.37
C ASP A 94 -5.13 3.07 28.56
N PHE A 95 -4.47 4.05 29.16
CA PHE A 95 -3.32 4.72 28.55
C PHE A 95 -2.05 4.18 29.19
N LEU A 96 -1.16 3.64 28.38
CA LEU A 96 0.10 3.06 28.83
C LEU A 96 1.27 3.92 28.31
N ILE A 97 2.29 4.10 29.16
CA ILE A 97 3.59 4.69 28.77
C ILE A 97 4.66 3.69 29.18
N ASP A 98 5.46 3.21 28.22
CA ASP A 98 6.44 2.13 28.39
C ASP A 98 5.84 0.87 29.05
N GLY A 99 4.56 0.58 28.74
CA GLY A 99 3.82 -0.55 29.27
C GLY A 99 3.18 -0.32 30.64
N GLU A 100 3.46 0.81 31.31
CA GLU A 100 2.88 1.14 32.62
C GLU A 100 1.59 1.98 32.46
N ALA A 101 0.56 1.61 33.21
CA ALA A 101 -0.73 2.30 33.14
C ALA A 101 -0.66 3.67 33.81
N VAL A 102 -1.06 4.70 33.09
CA VAL A 102 -1.27 6.05 33.61
C VAL A 102 -2.61 6.10 34.35
N ALA A 103 -2.62 6.70 35.53
CA ALA A 103 -3.86 6.93 36.28
C ALA A 103 -4.77 7.90 35.51
N ILE A 104 -5.96 7.44 35.15
CA ILE A 104 -6.96 8.18 34.39
C ILE A 104 -8.35 8.05 35.02
N ASP A 105 -9.16 9.05 34.86
CA ASP A 105 -10.57 8.99 35.26
C ASP A 105 -11.49 8.41 34.17
N SER A 106 -12.77 8.27 34.47
CA SER A 106 -13.75 7.70 33.55
C SER A 106 -14.04 8.58 32.33
N ALA A 107 -13.87 9.91 32.43
CA ALA A 107 -14.07 10.84 31.31
C ALA A 107 -12.87 10.75 30.35
N GLN A 108 -11.65 10.75 30.87
CA GLN A 108 -10.43 10.54 30.11
C GLN A 108 -10.42 9.19 29.39
N ARG A 109 -10.90 8.12 30.04
CA ARG A 109 -11.04 6.80 29.42
C ARG A 109 -11.98 6.83 28.22
N ARG A 110 -13.12 7.51 28.35
CA ARG A 110 -14.07 7.65 27.21
C ARG A 110 -13.46 8.45 26.06
N GLN A 111 -12.69 9.49 26.33
CA GLN A 111 -11.98 10.26 25.29
C GLN A 111 -10.91 9.42 24.59
N LEU A 112 -10.14 8.62 25.33
CA LEU A 112 -9.15 7.70 24.77
C LEU A 112 -9.80 6.68 23.87
N LEU A 113 -10.93 6.08 24.26
CA LEU A 113 -11.69 5.15 23.44
C LEU A 113 -12.24 5.82 22.17
N ALA A 114 -12.78 7.03 22.28
CA ALA A 114 -13.26 7.78 21.12
C ALA A 114 -12.12 8.11 20.15
N TYR A 115 -10.99 8.59 20.65
CA TYR A 115 -9.80 8.86 19.85
C TYR A 115 -9.26 7.59 19.18
N ARG A 116 -9.14 6.49 19.94
CA ARG A 116 -8.74 5.18 19.41
C ARG A 116 -9.65 4.74 18.25
N GLY A 117 -10.95 4.86 18.41
CA GLY A 117 -11.93 4.55 17.36
C GLY A 117 -11.69 5.36 16.08
N MET A 118 -11.46 6.67 16.19
CA MET A 118 -11.17 7.53 15.02
C MET A 118 -9.87 7.12 14.32
N VAL A 119 -8.81 6.78 15.06
CA VAL A 119 -7.54 6.30 14.47
C VAL A 119 -7.73 4.97 13.75
N ILE A 120 -8.48 4.03 14.35
CA ILE A 120 -8.79 2.74 13.73
C ILE A 120 -9.57 2.91 12.43
N GLU A 121 -10.56 3.81 12.38
CA GLU A 121 -11.30 4.10 11.15
C GLU A 121 -10.40 4.64 10.04
N VAL A 122 -9.45 5.52 10.37
CA VAL A 122 -8.45 6.00 9.40
C VAL A 122 -7.52 4.85 8.95
N ALA A 123 -7.09 4.00 9.87
CA ALA A 123 -6.25 2.84 9.54
C ALA A 123 -6.99 1.84 8.64
N LYS A 124 -8.27 1.55 8.92
CA LYS A 124 -9.11 0.69 8.07
C LYS A 124 -9.27 1.27 6.66
N ALA A 125 -9.51 2.57 6.53
CA ALA A 125 -9.56 3.23 5.22
C ALA A 125 -8.23 3.07 4.46
N GLY A 126 -7.09 3.14 5.15
CA GLY A 126 -5.78 2.85 4.57
C GLY A 126 -5.64 1.41 4.10
N ILE A 127 -6.14 0.44 4.87
CA ILE A 127 -6.16 -0.99 4.49
C ILE A 127 -7.04 -1.19 3.24
N ASP A 128 -8.21 -0.55 3.17
CA ASP A 128 -9.11 -0.65 2.02
C ASP A 128 -8.46 -0.13 0.73
N ILE A 129 -7.76 1.00 0.82
CA ILE A 129 -6.96 1.55 -0.29
C ILE A 129 -5.85 0.57 -0.69
N GLY A 130 -5.15 -0.01 0.30
CA GLY A 130 -4.09 -0.99 0.10
C GLY A 130 -4.61 -2.25 -0.58
N GLU A 131 -5.78 -2.77 -0.19
CA GLU A 131 -6.41 -3.95 -0.79
C GLU A 131 -6.70 -3.72 -2.27
N VAL A 132 -7.38 -2.63 -2.58
CA VAL A 132 -7.72 -2.29 -3.97
C VAL A 132 -6.46 -2.13 -4.82
N SER A 133 -5.43 -1.47 -4.29
CA SER A 133 -4.16 -1.27 -4.99
C SER A 133 -3.41 -2.58 -5.23
N ALA A 134 -3.35 -3.46 -4.23
CA ALA A 134 -2.69 -4.76 -4.33
C ALA A 134 -3.42 -5.68 -5.33
N LEU A 135 -4.75 -5.74 -5.27
CA LEU A 135 -5.54 -6.54 -6.21
C LEU A 135 -5.41 -6.02 -7.65
N ALA A 136 -5.39 -4.69 -7.84
CA ALA A 136 -5.17 -4.10 -9.17
C ALA A 136 -3.77 -4.44 -9.72
N ALA A 137 -2.75 -4.53 -8.87
CA ALA A 137 -1.42 -4.97 -9.27
C ALA A 137 -1.43 -6.44 -9.73
N VAL A 138 -2.07 -7.35 -8.98
CA VAL A 138 -2.22 -8.77 -9.35
C VAL A 138 -2.98 -8.89 -10.67
N ASP A 139 -4.07 -8.15 -10.86
CA ASP A 139 -4.86 -8.16 -12.10
C ASP A 139 -4.08 -7.62 -13.30
N SER A 140 -3.10 -6.75 -13.11
CA SER A 140 -2.26 -6.27 -14.19
C SER A 140 -1.31 -7.34 -14.73
N VAL A 141 -0.83 -8.24 -13.85
CA VAL A 141 -0.02 -9.40 -14.24
C VAL A 141 -0.86 -10.44 -14.99
N ASP A 142 -2.09 -10.70 -14.54
CA ASP A 142 -3.02 -11.67 -15.16
C ASP A 142 -3.34 -11.34 -16.63
N ARG A 143 -3.38 -10.05 -16.98
CA ARG A 143 -3.66 -9.57 -18.36
C ARG A 143 -2.55 -9.82 -19.38
N GLY A 144 -1.48 -10.47 -18.94
CA GLY A 144 -0.43 -11.03 -19.77
C GLY A 144 0.80 -10.13 -19.96
N VAL A 145 1.95 -10.74 -19.76
CA VAL A 145 3.28 -10.14 -19.94
C VAL A 145 3.46 -9.51 -21.31
N PHE A 146 2.82 -10.06 -22.35
CA PHE A 146 2.88 -9.51 -23.71
C PHE A 146 2.17 -8.15 -23.85
N SER A 147 1.00 -7.99 -23.22
CA SER A 147 0.29 -6.71 -23.24
C SER A 147 1.01 -5.64 -22.41
N LEU A 148 1.74 -6.05 -21.38
CA LEU A 148 2.59 -5.17 -20.58
C LEU A 148 3.79 -4.67 -21.41
N MET A 149 4.44 -5.56 -22.17
CA MET A 149 5.59 -5.20 -23.01
C MET A 149 5.19 -4.20 -24.12
N VAL A 150 4.08 -4.45 -24.82
CA VAL A 150 3.54 -3.53 -25.83
C VAL A 150 3.05 -2.22 -25.18
N GLY A 151 2.41 -2.29 -24.03
CA GLY A 151 1.96 -1.13 -23.27
C GLY A 151 3.09 -0.24 -22.79
N ALA A 152 4.20 -0.82 -22.35
CA ALA A 152 5.41 -0.08 -21.94
C ALA A 152 6.04 0.67 -23.12
N MET A 153 6.13 0.04 -24.29
CA MET A 153 6.68 0.68 -25.50
C MET A 153 5.85 1.84 -26.01
N THR A 154 4.54 1.85 -25.76
CA THR A 154 3.61 2.89 -26.23
C THR A 154 3.25 3.94 -25.18
N GLY A 155 3.76 3.82 -23.94
CA GLY A 155 3.38 4.65 -22.79
C GLY A 155 1.90 4.48 -22.37
N SER A 156 1.20 3.49 -22.93
CA SER A 156 -0.21 3.24 -22.60
C SER A 156 -0.39 2.58 -21.24
N LEU A 157 0.61 1.83 -20.76
CA LEU A 157 0.63 1.21 -19.46
C LEU A 157 0.68 2.26 -18.35
N GLU A 158 1.59 3.23 -18.47
CA GLU A 158 1.75 4.33 -17.51
C GLU A 158 0.44 5.12 -17.37
N ARG A 159 -0.16 5.55 -18.47
CA ARG A 159 -1.46 6.24 -18.47
C ARG A 159 -2.61 5.41 -17.88
N ARG A 160 -2.54 4.08 -17.99
CA ARG A 160 -3.54 3.19 -17.37
C ARG A 160 -3.32 3.10 -15.86
N ILE A 161 -2.09 2.90 -15.42
CA ILE A 161 -1.73 2.87 -13.99
C ILE A 161 -2.12 4.18 -13.33
N GLU A 162 -1.73 5.32 -13.91
CA GLU A 162 -2.09 6.65 -13.41
C GLU A 162 -3.60 6.83 -13.26
N ARG A 163 -4.38 6.42 -14.25
CA ARG A 163 -5.85 6.49 -14.17
C ARG A 163 -6.39 5.60 -13.07
N THR A 164 -5.96 4.34 -12.99
CA THR A 164 -6.40 3.42 -11.94
C THR A 164 -6.07 3.97 -10.55
N VAL A 165 -4.86 4.48 -10.35
CA VAL A 165 -4.45 5.10 -9.08
C VAL A 165 -5.32 6.33 -8.79
N ARG A 166 -5.51 7.21 -9.76
CA ARG A 166 -6.34 8.41 -9.60
C ARG A 166 -7.77 8.07 -9.21
N ASP A 167 -8.41 7.17 -9.94
CA ASP A 167 -9.84 6.89 -9.81
C ASP A 167 -10.15 6.02 -8.58
N THR A 168 -9.18 5.24 -8.12
CA THR A 168 -9.37 4.26 -7.05
C THR A 168 -8.76 4.71 -5.72
N VAL A 169 -7.52 5.20 -5.75
CA VAL A 169 -6.76 5.58 -4.56
C VAL A 169 -7.08 7.00 -4.12
N GLY A 170 -7.19 7.93 -5.07
CA GLY A 170 -7.41 9.34 -4.79
C GLY A 170 -8.60 9.64 -3.87
N PRO A 171 -9.81 9.10 -4.14
CA PRO A 171 -10.98 9.29 -3.27
C PRO A 171 -10.78 8.74 -1.87
N GLY A 172 -10.14 7.59 -1.72
CA GLY A 172 -9.85 6.98 -0.42
C GLY A 172 -8.88 7.82 0.41
N VAL A 173 -7.80 8.30 -0.19
CA VAL A 173 -6.84 9.19 0.50
C VAL A 173 -7.51 10.52 0.85
N MET A 174 -8.36 11.07 -0.01
CA MET A 174 -9.12 12.29 0.30
C MET A 174 -10.03 12.10 1.52
N LEU A 175 -10.68 10.95 1.65
CA LEU A 175 -11.49 10.61 2.83
C LEU A 175 -10.65 10.61 4.12
N ILE A 176 -9.42 10.11 4.08
CA ILE A 176 -8.48 10.19 5.21
C ILE A 176 -8.17 11.64 5.55
N CYS A 177 -7.83 12.48 4.56
CA CYS A 177 -7.56 13.91 4.78
C CYS A 177 -8.76 14.63 5.43
N ASP A 178 -9.98 14.26 5.04
CA ASP A 178 -11.22 14.86 5.59
C ASP A 178 -11.52 14.45 7.03
N ARG A 179 -10.93 13.34 7.51
CA ARG A 179 -11.01 12.90 8.91
C ARG A 179 -10.01 13.61 9.83
N MET A 180 -8.93 14.16 9.29
CA MET A 180 -7.84 14.76 10.06
C MET A 180 -8.27 15.91 10.98
N PRO A 181 -9.19 16.84 10.60
CA PRO A 181 -9.62 17.90 11.50
C PRO A 181 -10.28 17.39 12.78
N ALA A 182 -11.20 16.42 12.66
CA ALA A 182 -11.86 15.81 13.82
C ALA A 182 -10.88 15.04 14.71
N LEU A 183 -9.95 14.32 14.08
CA LEU A 183 -8.91 13.59 14.78
C LEU A 183 -7.96 14.52 15.55
N ARG A 184 -7.59 15.66 14.95
CA ARG A 184 -6.81 16.71 15.61
C ARG A 184 -7.56 17.30 16.79
N GLU A 185 -8.84 17.62 16.63
CA GLU A 185 -9.67 18.17 17.72
C GLU A 185 -9.70 17.20 18.91
N ALA A 186 -9.98 15.91 18.68
CA ALA A 186 -9.95 14.88 19.71
C ALA A 186 -8.58 14.76 20.38
N GLN A 187 -7.51 14.88 19.61
CA GLN A 187 -6.13 14.84 20.11
C GLN A 187 -5.82 16.06 21.01
N GLN A 188 -6.26 17.26 20.62
CA GLN A 188 -6.06 18.47 21.41
C GLN A 188 -6.89 18.44 22.70
N GLN A 189 -8.11 17.91 22.64
CA GLN A 189 -8.95 17.74 23.84
C GLN A 189 -8.28 16.76 24.82
N LEU A 190 -7.80 15.62 24.35
CA LEU A 190 -7.03 14.69 25.17
C LEU A 190 -5.78 15.34 25.78
N ALA A 191 -5.03 16.10 25.00
CA ALA A 191 -3.83 16.80 25.47
C ALA A 191 -4.14 17.86 26.55
N SER A 192 -5.33 18.44 26.52
CA SER A 192 -5.83 19.38 27.54
C SER A 192 -6.19 18.64 28.84
N ASP A 193 -6.96 17.58 28.71
CA ASP A 193 -7.56 16.87 29.86
C ASP A 193 -6.65 15.82 30.47
N LEU A 194 -5.69 15.29 29.71
CA LEU A 194 -4.70 14.30 30.11
C LEU A 194 -3.27 14.81 29.79
N PRO A 195 -2.60 15.52 30.73
CA PRO A 195 -1.27 16.09 30.49
C PRO A 195 -0.22 15.09 30.01
N ALA A 196 -0.31 13.82 30.44
CA ALA A 196 0.60 12.75 30.01
C ALA A 196 0.47 12.44 28.51
N PHE A 197 -0.66 12.78 27.87
CA PHE A 197 -0.88 12.59 26.44
C PHE A 197 -0.29 13.73 25.58
N ARG A 198 0.00 14.91 26.12
CA ARG A 198 0.49 16.08 25.36
C ARG A 198 1.65 15.82 24.42
N PRO A 199 2.69 15.06 24.78
CA PRO A 199 3.81 14.80 23.88
C PRO A 199 3.43 14.06 22.61
N TYR A 200 2.28 13.37 22.61
CA TYR A 200 1.76 12.54 21.52
C TYR A 200 0.72 13.27 20.66
N ALA A 201 0.27 14.45 21.08
CA ALA A 201 -0.68 15.28 20.34
C ALA A 201 0.05 16.11 19.26
N ARG A 202 0.36 15.49 18.12
CA ARG A 202 1.26 16.04 17.09
C ARG A 202 0.56 16.57 15.84
N LEU A 203 -0.74 16.36 15.67
CA LEU A 203 -1.48 16.87 14.52
C LEU A 203 -1.59 18.40 14.61
N GLU A 204 -1.15 19.07 13.56
CA GLU A 204 -1.20 20.52 13.43
C GLU A 204 -2.40 20.97 12.58
N ALA A 205 -2.77 22.25 12.69
CA ALA A 205 -3.94 22.79 11.98
C ALA A 205 -3.82 22.69 10.45
N GLN A 206 -2.60 22.84 9.93
CA GLN A 206 -2.31 22.79 8.49
C GLN A 206 -2.20 21.37 7.92
N ASP A 207 -2.17 20.33 8.74
CA ASP A 207 -1.93 18.96 8.24
C ASP A 207 -3.07 18.48 7.32
N ALA A 208 -4.32 18.80 7.64
CA ALA A 208 -5.46 18.46 6.80
C ALA A 208 -5.42 19.18 5.45
N ASP A 209 -5.06 20.47 5.44
CA ASP A 209 -4.97 21.25 4.20
C ASP A 209 -3.76 20.82 3.36
N SER A 210 -2.64 20.51 4.00
CA SER A 210 -1.46 19.96 3.35
C SER A 210 -1.78 18.62 2.69
N CYS A 211 -2.45 17.71 3.41
CA CYS A 211 -2.92 16.43 2.90
C CYS A 211 -3.82 16.61 1.66
N ARG A 212 -4.87 17.43 1.74
CA ARG A 212 -5.77 17.69 0.60
C ARG A 212 -5.06 18.30 -0.59
N ASN A 213 -4.13 19.23 -0.35
CA ASN A 213 -3.40 19.89 -1.42
C ASN A 213 -2.42 18.94 -2.10
N GLU A 214 -1.81 18.02 -1.37
CA GLU A 214 -0.95 16.99 -1.92
C GLU A 214 -1.75 16.00 -2.77
N VAL A 215 -2.87 15.49 -2.27
CA VAL A 215 -3.80 14.64 -3.02
C VAL A 215 -4.23 15.32 -4.33
N ARG A 216 -4.63 16.60 -4.27
CA ARG A 216 -5.02 17.33 -5.47
C ARG A 216 -3.87 17.49 -6.46
N ARG A 217 -2.64 17.70 -6.01
CA ARG A 217 -1.46 17.79 -6.90
C ARG A 217 -1.11 16.47 -7.55
N GLU A 218 -1.14 15.38 -6.79
CA GLU A 218 -0.81 14.05 -7.29
C GLU A 218 -1.91 13.49 -8.23
N PHE A 219 -3.19 13.76 -7.89
CA PHE A 219 -4.33 13.18 -8.60
C PHE A 219 -5.07 14.17 -9.52
N ALA A 220 -4.77 15.49 -9.50
CA ALA A 220 -5.25 16.42 -10.51
C ALA A 220 -4.55 16.13 -11.83
N GLY A 221 -5.30 15.63 -12.82
CA GLY A 221 -4.75 15.34 -14.14
C GLY A 221 -4.06 16.55 -14.76
N ARG A 222 -2.84 16.33 -15.26
CA ARG A 222 -2.21 17.21 -16.25
C ARG A 222 -2.89 17.06 -17.60
#